data_a4756d9ca10f27054b9f07e4ac1b6ce1
#
_entry.id   a4756d9ca10f27054b9f07e4ac1b6ce1
#
_cell.length_a   1.000
_cell.length_b   1.000
_cell.length_c   1.000
_cell.angle_alpha   90.00
_cell.angle_beta   90.00
_cell.angle_gamma   90.00
#
_symmetry.space_group_name_H-M   'P 1'
#
loop_
_entity.id
_entity.type
_entity.pdbx_description
1 polymer ?
#
loop_
_entity_poly.entity_id
_entity_poly.type
_entity_poly.pdbx_seq_one_letter_code
_entity_poly.pdbx_strand_id
1 'polypeptide(L)'
;VSSDSMEDIIDYQLTPSIHDLHQLNHFTNILVSLGIKNYPIHIKLNTGMNRLGFDKNEINDLCDYLLAQPEIKVEGIFSHLAASEIVEGKDLTKKQINSFQELSTLMESKLSIDTTKHILNTSGIENYSDHEMDMVRLGIGLYVGSKKPYNSTVASLITRIAKIRNIKKGDHLGYGLDRIKKNMKIAIIPIGYADGFKRNFGNGVGKVYIKDSFYKTVGNICMDMSFIDISNTDLNVGDRVEIFGKNNDINKVAKSINTIAYELISSISNRVVGVYLKD
;
A
#
# COMPACT_ATOMS: atom_id res chain seq x y z
N VAL A 1 5.70 12.14 10.58
CA VAL A 1 4.66 13.01 11.19
C VAL A 1 5.13 14.43 10.99
N SER A 2 4.24 15.33 10.55
CA SER A 2 4.57 16.76 10.46
C SER A 2 4.73 17.35 11.88
N SER A 3 5.50 18.44 12.00
CA SER A 3 5.68 19.17 13.27
C SER A 3 4.33 19.58 13.88
N ASP A 4 3.38 19.97 13.05
CA ASP A 4 2.06 20.48 13.47
C ASP A 4 1.13 19.39 14.08
N SER A 5 1.49 18.10 13.94
CA SER A 5 0.71 16.97 14.45
C SER A 5 1.35 16.30 15.67
N MET A 6 2.36 16.89 16.26
CA MET A 6 3.06 16.24 17.38
C MET A 6 2.28 16.33 18.69
N GLU A 7 1.49 17.37 18.89
CA GLU A 7 0.56 17.47 20.03
C GLU A 7 -0.54 16.42 19.94
N ASP A 8 -1.09 16.17 18.75
CA ASP A 8 -2.08 15.11 18.52
C ASP A 8 -1.55 13.73 18.91
N ILE A 9 -0.24 13.46 18.69
CA ILE A 9 0.39 12.20 19.09
C ILE A 9 0.25 11.98 20.60
N ILE A 10 0.47 13.03 21.37
CA ILE A 10 0.39 13.00 22.84
C ILE A 10 -1.06 12.83 23.27
N ASP A 11 -1.98 13.60 22.69
CA ASP A 11 -3.40 13.59 23.03
C ASP A 11 -4.04 12.23 22.74
N TYR A 12 -3.65 11.57 21.66
CA TYR A 12 -4.11 10.23 21.29
C TYR A 12 -3.24 9.09 21.85
N GLN A 13 -2.23 9.41 22.68
CA GLN A 13 -1.31 8.42 23.28
C GLN A 13 -0.66 7.49 22.24
N LEU A 14 -0.22 8.04 21.12
CA LEU A 14 0.41 7.29 20.04
C LEU A 14 1.93 7.22 20.24
N THR A 15 2.55 6.10 19.88
CA THR A 15 4.01 5.94 19.88
C THR A 15 4.57 6.40 18.52
N PRO A 16 5.24 7.56 18.43
CA PRO A 16 5.73 8.07 17.16
C PRO A 16 6.98 7.36 16.67
N SER A 17 7.14 7.34 15.34
CA SER A 17 8.36 6.96 14.67
C SER A 17 9.24 8.19 14.45
N ILE A 18 10.44 8.19 15.02
CA ILE A 18 11.42 9.25 14.90
C ILE A 18 12.51 8.83 13.90
N HIS A 19 12.88 9.72 12.99
CA HIS A 19 13.75 9.42 11.87
C HIS A 19 14.89 10.42 11.62
N ASP A 20 14.95 11.51 12.38
CA ASP A 20 16.04 12.50 12.38
C ASP A 20 16.10 13.28 13.70
N LEU A 21 17.24 13.92 13.96
CA LEU A 21 17.46 14.71 15.19
C LEU A 21 16.60 15.97 15.28
N HIS A 22 16.22 16.57 14.16
CA HIS A 22 15.37 17.75 14.17
C HIS A 22 13.96 17.39 14.69
N GLN A 23 13.38 16.30 14.17
CA GLN A 23 12.10 15.78 14.64
C GLN A 23 12.17 15.38 16.11
N LEU A 24 13.24 14.70 16.52
CA LEU A 24 13.45 14.27 17.91
C LEU A 24 13.50 15.48 18.86
N ASN A 25 14.32 16.47 18.54
CA ASN A 25 14.46 17.68 19.35
C ASN A 25 13.15 18.46 19.46
N HIS A 26 12.41 18.60 18.36
CA HIS A 26 11.11 19.27 18.38
C HIS A 26 10.12 18.55 19.28
N PHE A 27 10.02 17.21 19.16
CA PHE A 27 9.14 16.40 20.01
C PHE A 27 9.54 16.47 21.49
N THR A 28 10.83 16.37 21.79
CA THR A 28 11.35 16.52 23.16
C THR A 28 10.98 17.86 23.78
N ASN A 29 11.10 18.97 23.05
CA ASN A 29 10.73 20.29 23.53
C ASN A 29 9.25 20.39 23.90
N ILE A 30 8.36 19.75 23.13
CA ILE A 30 6.93 19.67 23.47
C ILE A 30 6.73 18.89 24.77
N LEU A 31 7.37 17.72 24.91
CA LEU A 31 7.28 16.90 26.12
C LEU A 31 7.78 17.67 27.36
N VAL A 32 8.89 18.40 27.24
CA VAL A 32 9.42 19.28 28.30
C VAL A 32 8.41 20.34 28.68
N SER A 33 7.81 21.03 27.71
CA SER A 33 6.81 22.08 27.94
C SER A 33 5.56 21.57 28.66
N LEU A 34 5.20 20.30 28.45
CA LEU A 34 4.07 19.62 29.08
C LEU A 34 4.45 18.89 30.38
N GLY A 35 5.74 18.89 30.75
CA GLY A 35 6.22 18.15 31.94
C GLY A 35 6.14 16.64 31.84
N ILE A 36 6.07 16.09 30.62
CA ILE A 36 5.94 14.66 30.36
C ILE A 36 7.33 14.01 30.34
N LYS A 37 7.46 12.86 30.99
CA LYS A 37 8.69 12.05 31.03
C LYS A 37 8.44 10.63 30.56
N ASN A 38 9.50 9.96 30.10
CA ASN A 38 9.47 8.58 29.65
C ASN A 38 8.43 8.31 28.53
N TYR A 39 8.22 9.25 27.61
CA TYR A 39 7.29 9.05 26.51
C TYR A 39 7.84 8.05 25.50
N PRO A 40 7.05 7.02 25.12
CA PRO A 40 7.54 5.96 24.24
C PRO A 40 7.71 6.45 22.80
N ILE A 41 8.85 6.12 22.21
CA ILE A 41 9.11 6.35 20.78
C ILE A 41 9.72 5.11 20.12
N HIS A 42 9.58 5.00 18.80
CA HIS A 42 10.35 4.06 17.98
C HIS A 42 11.36 4.82 17.12
N ILE A 43 12.61 4.42 17.17
CA ILE A 43 13.69 4.96 16.33
C ILE A 43 13.74 4.22 15.00
N LYS A 44 13.72 4.98 13.91
CA LYS A 44 13.86 4.43 12.57
C LYS A 44 15.29 4.54 12.08
N LEU A 45 15.88 3.41 11.66
CA LEU A 45 17.21 3.34 11.07
C LEU A 45 17.14 3.25 9.54
N ASN A 46 18.01 3.98 8.85
CA ASN A 46 18.24 3.82 7.42
C ASN A 46 19.28 2.71 7.20
N THR A 47 18.82 1.59 6.71
CA THR A 47 19.68 0.43 6.42
C THR A 47 19.85 0.18 4.91
N GLY A 48 19.51 1.18 4.06
CA GLY A 48 19.71 1.11 2.63
C GLY A 48 18.47 1.35 1.77
N MET A 49 17.31 1.68 2.37
CA MET A 49 16.14 2.14 1.63
C MET A 49 16.27 3.62 1.20
N ASN A 50 17.08 4.40 1.94
CA ASN A 50 17.40 5.81 1.67
C ASN A 50 16.17 6.71 1.52
N ARG A 51 15.16 6.49 2.36
CA ARG A 51 13.93 7.28 2.38
C ARG A 51 13.78 8.12 3.63
N LEU A 52 13.87 7.50 4.79
CA LEU A 52 13.82 8.11 6.12
C LEU A 52 14.55 7.22 7.11
N GLY A 53 15.11 7.78 8.18
CA GLY A 53 15.80 7.06 9.24
C GLY A 53 17.21 7.55 9.46
N PHE A 54 17.74 7.33 10.65
CA PHE A 54 19.10 7.71 11.01
C PHE A 54 20.13 6.87 10.26
N ASP A 55 21.12 7.51 9.70
CA ASP A 55 22.25 6.86 9.05
C ASP A 55 23.27 6.36 10.09
N LYS A 56 24.12 5.41 9.71
CA LYS A 56 25.13 4.80 10.58
C LYS A 56 26.03 5.83 11.29
N ASN A 57 26.40 6.89 10.60
CA ASN A 57 27.26 7.95 11.14
C ASN A 57 26.55 8.87 12.16
N GLU A 58 25.22 8.86 12.22
CA GLU A 58 24.43 9.67 13.16
C GLU A 58 24.14 8.92 14.48
N ILE A 59 24.40 7.61 14.56
CA ILE A 59 24.03 6.77 15.72
C ILE A 59 24.68 7.25 17.02
N ASN A 60 25.93 7.70 16.95
CA ASN A 60 26.63 8.17 18.17
C ASN A 60 25.96 9.43 18.72
N ASP A 61 25.75 10.42 17.88
CA ASP A 61 25.13 11.70 18.27
C ASP A 61 23.70 11.50 18.75
N LEU A 62 22.96 10.57 18.09
CA LEU A 62 21.62 10.17 18.51
C LEU A 62 21.62 9.55 19.92
N CYS A 63 22.53 8.62 20.20
CA CYS A 63 22.62 7.98 21.52
C CYS A 63 22.99 9.02 22.60
N ASP A 64 23.96 9.87 22.32
CA ASP A 64 24.39 10.92 23.25
C ASP A 64 23.23 11.89 23.55
N TYR A 65 22.45 12.25 22.54
CA TYR A 65 21.24 13.04 22.71
C TYR A 65 20.22 12.33 23.60
N LEU A 66 19.88 11.07 23.29
CA LEU A 66 18.88 10.30 24.03
C LEU A 66 19.25 10.08 25.51
N LEU A 67 20.52 9.88 25.83
CA LEU A 67 21.01 9.74 27.21
C LEU A 67 20.79 11.02 28.05
N ALA A 68 20.73 12.17 27.40
CA ALA A 68 20.51 13.46 28.06
C ALA A 68 19.02 13.82 28.20
N GLN A 69 18.09 13.03 27.64
CA GLN A 69 16.66 13.36 27.57
C GLN A 69 15.77 12.40 28.38
N PRO A 70 15.49 12.69 29.65
CA PRO A 70 14.63 11.82 30.48
C PRO A 70 13.16 11.86 30.06
N GLU A 71 12.78 12.76 29.15
CA GLU A 71 11.45 12.84 28.57
C GLU A 71 11.16 11.67 27.62
N ILE A 72 12.22 11.08 27.05
CA ILE A 72 12.12 10.07 26.00
C ILE A 72 12.41 8.68 26.56
N LYS A 73 11.56 7.71 26.18
CA LYS A 73 11.80 6.27 26.33
C LYS A 73 11.88 5.64 24.94
N VAL A 74 13.06 5.14 24.56
CA VAL A 74 13.17 4.34 23.32
C VAL A 74 12.56 2.97 23.57
N GLU A 75 11.37 2.74 23.04
CA GLU A 75 10.62 1.49 23.20
C GLU A 75 10.90 0.52 22.05
N GLY A 76 11.22 1.02 20.88
CA GLY A 76 11.53 0.18 19.74
C GLY A 76 12.52 0.78 18.76
N ILE A 77 13.19 -0.09 18.02
CA ILE A 77 14.09 0.25 16.92
C ILE A 77 13.63 -0.51 15.68
N PHE A 78 13.54 0.17 14.53
CA PHE A 78 13.09 -0.48 13.32
C PHE A 78 13.72 0.04 12.04
N SER A 79 13.61 -0.76 10.98
CA SER A 79 13.92 -0.37 9.61
C SER A 79 12.88 -0.90 8.63
N HIS A 80 13.11 -0.76 7.33
CA HIS A 80 12.21 -1.22 6.29
C HIS A 80 12.95 -1.83 5.10
N LEU A 81 12.57 -3.03 4.69
CA LEU A 81 13.16 -3.72 3.56
C LEU A 81 12.71 -3.10 2.24
N ALA A 82 13.66 -2.85 1.35
CA ALA A 82 13.41 -2.18 0.07
C ALA A 82 13.05 -3.12 -1.07
N ALA A 83 13.48 -4.40 -1.00
CA ALA A 83 13.40 -5.34 -2.12
C ALA A 83 13.13 -6.79 -1.69
N SER A 84 12.42 -6.98 -0.58
CA SER A 84 12.14 -8.32 -0.02
C SER A 84 11.22 -9.18 -0.89
N GLU A 85 10.49 -8.59 -1.84
CA GLU A 85 9.63 -9.26 -2.81
C GLU A 85 10.34 -9.61 -4.13
N ILE A 86 11.55 -9.09 -4.38
CA ILE A 86 12.29 -9.21 -5.65
C ILE A 86 13.41 -10.23 -5.47
N VAL A 87 13.47 -11.23 -6.35
CA VAL A 87 14.50 -12.30 -6.29
C VAL A 87 15.90 -11.71 -6.44
N GLU A 88 16.08 -10.77 -7.36
CA GLU A 88 17.35 -10.06 -7.62
C GLU A 88 17.73 -9.11 -6.45
N GLY A 89 16.77 -8.77 -5.59
CA GLY A 89 16.96 -7.93 -4.40
C GLY A 89 17.50 -8.66 -3.16
N LYS A 90 17.79 -9.96 -3.27
CA LYS A 90 18.19 -10.81 -2.14
C LYS A 90 19.45 -10.30 -1.41
N ASP A 91 20.45 -9.87 -2.14
CA ASP A 91 21.70 -9.37 -1.55
C ASP A 91 21.49 -8.04 -0.84
N LEU A 92 20.69 -7.13 -1.42
CA LEU A 92 20.32 -5.88 -0.77
C LEU A 92 19.54 -6.15 0.51
N THR A 93 18.55 -7.05 0.46
CA THR A 93 17.72 -7.40 1.62
C THR A 93 18.58 -7.97 2.76
N LYS A 94 19.51 -8.89 2.47
CA LYS A 94 20.44 -9.43 3.47
C LYS A 94 21.35 -8.35 4.05
N LYS A 95 21.88 -7.45 3.23
CA LYS A 95 22.69 -6.32 3.70
C LYS A 95 21.88 -5.42 4.64
N GLN A 96 20.61 -5.15 4.32
CA GLN A 96 19.73 -4.35 5.18
C GLN A 96 19.49 -5.02 6.54
N ILE A 97 19.23 -6.33 6.55
CA ILE A 97 19.01 -7.10 7.79
C ILE A 97 20.28 -7.08 8.66
N ASN A 98 21.45 -7.37 8.09
CA ASN A 98 22.71 -7.37 8.82
C ASN A 98 23.04 -5.98 9.37
N SER A 99 22.89 -4.93 8.56
CA SER A 99 23.09 -3.55 9.02
C SER A 99 22.13 -3.17 10.14
N PHE A 100 20.88 -3.61 10.05
CA PHE A 100 19.90 -3.36 11.11
C PHE A 100 20.30 -4.03 12.42
N GLN A 101 20.71 -5.30 12.37
CA GLN A 101 21.17 -6.03 13.55
C GLN A 101 22.40 -5.36 14.19
N GLU A 102 23.41 -4.98 13.38
CA GLU A 102 24.61 -4.27 13.85
C GLU A 102 24.24 -2.95 14.56
N LEU A 103 23.43 -2.10 13.90
CA LEU A 103 23.12 -0.78 14.41
C LEU A 103 22.18 -0.81 15.62
N SER A 104 21.19 -1.69 15.63
CA SER A 104 20.28 -1.83 16.78
C SER A 104 21.00 -2.35 18.01
N THR A 105 21.87 -3.36 17.87
CA THR A 105 22.70 -3.88 18.96
C THR A 105 23.67 -2.81 19.50
N LEU A 106 24.27 -2.00 18.62
CA LEU A 106 25.12 -0.89 19.03
C LEU A 106 24.35 0.12 19.87
N MET A 107 23.15 0.51 19.44
CA MET A 107 22.30 1.45 20.18
C MET A 107 21.88 0.90 21.55
N GLU A 108 21.39 -0.35 21.60
CA GLU A 108 21.00 -1.00 22.86
C GLU A 108 22.15 -1.06 23.85
N SER A 109 23.36 -1.41 23.36
CA SER A 109 24.57 -1.41 24.20
C SER A 109 24.94 -0.03 24.74
N LYS A 110 24.87 1.02 23.91
CA LYS A 110 25.20 2.40 24.30
C LYS A 110 24.19 2.99 25.28
N LEU A 111 22.92 2.71 25.06
CA LEU A 111 21.83 3.24 25.89
C LEU A 111 21.56 2.36 27.12
N SER A 112 22.16 1.19 27.21
CA SER A 112 21.91 0.18 28.25
C SER A 112 20.42 -0.17 28.37
N ILE A 113 19.74 -0.38 27.23
CA ILE A 113 18.32 -0.72 27.15
C ILE A 113 18.11 -1.97 26.32
N ASP A 114 16.93 -2.55 26.47
CA ASP A 114 16.37 -3.58 25.57
C ASP A 114 15.15 -3.00 24.85
N THR A 115 15.03 -3.25 23.55
CA THR A 115 14.02 -2.62 22.71
C THR A 115 13.28 -3.62 21.83
N THR A 116 12.04 -3.29 21.45
CA THR A 116 11.30 -4.04 20.43
C THR A 116 11.91 -3.80 19.04
N LYS A 117 12.55 -4.82 18.47
CA LYS A 117 13.17 -4.76 17.14
C LYS A 117 12.24 -5.29 16.06
N HIS A 118 12.13 -4.54 14.94
CA HIS A 118 11.33 -5.00 13.82
C HIS A 118 11.79 -4.43 12.47
N ILE A 119 11.87 -5.31 11.47
CA ILE A 119 12.28 -4.92 10.10
C ILE A 119 11.36 -5.49 9.01
N LEU A 120 10.77 -6.69 9.23
CA LEU A 120 10.03 -7.40 8.20
C LEU A 120 8.70 -6.72 7.88
N ASN A 121 8.48 -6.45 6.59
CA ASN A 121 7.19 -6.13 5.98
C ASN A 121 6.53 -7.42 5.47
N THR A 122 5.37 -7.37 4.81
CA THR A 122 4.66 -8.55 4.30
C THR A 122 5.57 -9.51 3.52
N SER A 123 6.31 -9.01 2.54
CA SER A 123 7.21 -9.84 1.73
C SER A 123 8.43 -10.34 2.53
N GLY A 124 8.85 -9.58 3.52
CA GLY A 124 9.88 -10.00 4.48
C GLY A 124 9.42 -11.20 5.30
N ILE A 125 8.20 -11.16 5.84
CA ILE A 125 7.59 -12.27 6.58
C ILE A 125 7.55 -13.54 5.72
N GLU A 126 7.22 -13.41 4.45
CA GLU A 126 7.08 -14.55 3.54
C GLU A 126 8.39 -15.16 3.05
N ASN A 127 9.42 -14.33 2.87
CA ASN A 127 10.66 -14.74 2.20
C ASN A 127 11.87 -14.82 3.14
N TYR A 128 11.77 -14.22 4.34
CA TYR A 128 12.88 -14.06 5.30
C TYR A 128 12.43 -14.29 6.74
N SER A 129 11.51 -15.23 6.98
CA SER A 129 10.95 -15.55 8.31
C SER A 129 12.01 -15.87 9.35
N ASP A 130 13.15 -16.47 8.95
CA ASP A 130 14.28 -16.75 9.85
C ASP A 130 14.91 -15.48 10.47
N HIS A 131 14.50 -14.29 9.98
CA HIS A 131 14.95 -12.99 10.49
C HIS A 131 13.81 -12.22 11.19
N GLU A 132 12.77 -12.90 11.62
CA GLU A 132 11.81 -12.35 12.58
C GLU A 132 12.55 -11.96 13.85
N MET A 133 12.16 -10.85 14.42
CA MET A 133 12.67 -10.36 15.68
C MET A 133 11.50 -10.33 16.69
N ASP A 134 11.35 -9.23 17.41
CA ASP A 134 10.29 -9.15 18.42
C ASP A 134 8.93 -8.87 17.82
N MET A 135 8.88 -8.24 16.62
CA MET A 135 7.64 -7.88 15.93
C MET A 135 7.81 -7.88 14.41
N VAL A 136 6.72 -8.13 13.70
CA VAL A 136 6.61 -7.99 12.23
C VAL A 136 5.51 -7.00 11.87
N ARG A 137 5.58 -6.43 10.66
CA ARG A 137 4.58 -5.47 10.17
C ARG A 137 3.86 -6.02 8.94
N LEU A 138 2.72 -6.63 9.18
CA LEU A 138 1.85 -7.11 8.11
C LEU A 138 1.07 -5.93 7.51
N GLY A 139 1.30 -5.65 6.24
CA GLY A 139 0.63 -4.59 5.47
C GLY A 139 -0.31 -5.16 4.42
N ILE A 140 0.13 -5.18 3.16
CA ILE A 140 -0.70 -5.63 2.03
C ILE A 140 -1.20 -7.06 2.19
N GLY A 141 -0.48 -7.91 2.92
CA GLY A 141 -0.90 -9.27 3.22
C GLY A 141 -2.25 -9.39 3.94
N LEU A 142 -2.72 -8.32 4.59
CA LEU A 142 -4.07 -8.25 5.17
C LEU A 142 -5.18 -8.18 4.10
N TYR A 143 -4.87 -7.70 2.92
CA TYR A 143 -5.84 -7.43 1.85
C TYR A 143 -5.70 -8.37 0.67
N VAL A 144 -4.47 -8.79 0.40
CA VAL A 144 -4.13 -9.60 -0.77
C VAL A 144 -3.21 -10.73 -0.33
N GLY A 145 -3.71 -11.95 -0.39
CA GLY A 145 -2.86 -13.13 -0.17
C GLY A 145 -1.80 -13.19 -1.27
N SER A 146 -0.52 -13.30 -0.88
CA SER A 146 0.58 -13.24 -1.82
C SER A 146 1.09 -14.61 -2.25
N LYS A 147 0.93 -15.64 -1.44
CA LYS A 147 1.39 -17.02 -1.74
C LYS A 147 0.39 -18.09 -1.31
N LYS A 148 0.39 -19.21 -2.04
CA LYS A 148 -0.35 -20.43 -1.65
C LYS A 148 0.05 -20.89 -0.24
N PRO A 149 -0.92 -21.38 0.58
CA PRO A 149 -2.31 -21.69 0.26
C PRO A 149 -3.30 -20.53 0.38
N TYR A 150 -2.87 -19.34 0.78
CA TYR A 150 -3.70 -18.16 1.11
C TYR A 150 -3.99 -17.28 -0.11
N ASN A 151 -4.37 -17.86 -1.24
CA ASN A 151 -4.83 -17.13 -2.43
C ASN A 151 -6.19 -16.42 -2.22
N SER A 152 -6.53 -16.07 -0.98
CA SER A 152 -7.77 -15.37 -0.69
C SER A 152 -7.55 -13.86 -0.72
N THR A 153 -7.99 -13.23 -1.79
CA THR A 153 -8.16 -11.78 -1.79
C THR A 153 -9.31 -11.43 -0.88
N VAL A 154 -9.04 -10.75 0.22
CA VAL A 154 -10.06 -10.28 1.16
C VAL A 154 -10.91 -9.15 0.55
N ALA A 155 -10.27 -8.31 -0.26
CA ALA A 155 -10.92 -7.17 -0.92
C ALA A 155 -11.39 -7.52 -2.33
N SER A 156 -12.61 -7.13 -2.68
CA SER A 156 -13.14 -7.19 -4.04
C SER A 156 -13.75 -5.85 -4.44
N LEU A 157 -13.46 -5.39 -5.65
CA LEU A 157 -14.11 -4.21 -6.24
C LEU A 157 -15.13 -4.67 -7.26
N ILE A 158 -16.39 -4.34 -6.98
CA ILE A 158 -17.54 -4.85 -7.72
C ILE A 158 -18.43 -3.70 -8.17
N THR A 159 -18.96 -3.82 -9.37
CA THR A 159 -20.00 -2.95 -9.90
C THR A 159 -21.06 -3.80 -10.63
N ARG A 160 -21.99 -3.15 -11.33
CA ARG A 160 -23.01 -3.81 -12.16
C ARG A 160 -23.12 -3.13 -13.51
N ILE A 161 -23.61 -3.86 -14.51
CA ILE A 161 -23.93 -3.25 -15.80
C ILE A 161 -25.11 -2.28 -15.61
N ALA A 162 -24.88 -1.00 -15.88
CA ALA A 162 -25.92 0.03 -15.80
C ALA A 162 -26.73 0.13 -17.09
N LYS A 163 -26.08 -0.07 -18.25
CA LYS A 163 -26.75 0.02 -19.57
C LYS A 163 -26.00 -0.81 -20.60
N ILE A 164 -26.73 -1.29 -21.58
CA ILE A 164 -26.18 -1.97 -22.76
C ILE A 164 -26.53 -1.14 -24.00
N ARG A 165 -25.58 -0.98 -24.92
CA ARG A 165 -25.76 -0.28 -26.20
C ARG A 165 -25.14 -1.06 -27.35
N ASN A 166 -25.78 -0.97 -28.52
CA ASN A 166 -25.18 -1.34 -29.80
C ASN A 166 -24.56 -0.08 -30.42
N ILE A 167 -23.26 -0.15 -30.73
CA ILE A 167 -22.48 0.93 -31.32
C ILE A 167 -22.06 0.52 -32.71
N LYS A 168 -22.25 1.42 -33.70
CA LYS A 168 -21.91 1.15 -35.09
C LYS A 168 -20.47 1.55 -35.40
N LYS A 169 -19.89 0.90 -36.40
CA LYS A 169 -18.63 1.37 -37.01
C LYS A 169 -18.74 2.82 -37.41
N GLY A 170 -17.80 3.66 -37.01
CA GLY A 170 -17.75 5.09 -37.27
C GLY A 170 -18.34 5.95 -36.16
N ASP A 171 -19.10 5.39 -35.20
CA ASP A 171 -19.60 6.11 -34.05
C ASP A 171 -18.45 6.50 -33.09
N HIS A 172 -18.66 7.59 -32.34
CA HIS A 172 -17.80 7.95 -31.21
C HIS A 172 -18.22 7.19 -29.94
N LEU A 173 -17.24 6.90 -29.08
CA LEU A 173 -17.50 6.27 -27.79
C LEU A 173 -16.75 7.03 -26.68
N GLY A 174 -17.51 7.66 -25.80
CA GLY A 174 -16.97 8.42 -24.67
C GLY A 174 -16.16 9.64 -25.13
N TYR A 175 -15.10 9.95 -24.37
CA TYR A 175 -14.24 11.09 -24.64
C TYR A 175 -13.15 10.75 -25.67
N GLY A 176 -12.86 11.70 -26.55
CA GLY A 176 -11.82 11.61 -27.57
C GLY A 176 -12.38 11.67 -28.99
N LEU A 177 -11.48 11.66 -29.96
CA LEU A 177 -11.81 11.70 -31.37
C LEU A 177 -11.83 10.33 -32.05
N ASP A 178 -11.45 9.28 -31.32
CA ASP A 178 -11.37 7.92 -31.86
C ASP A 178 -12.75 7.40 -32.22
N ARG A 179 -12.83 6.82 -33.41
CA ARG A 179 -14.06 6.19 -33.91
C ARG A 179 -14.01 4.68 -33.73
N ILE A 180 -15.15 4.11 -33.42
CA ILE A 180 -15.33 2.66 -33.33
C ILE A 180 -15.06 2.01 -34.70
N LYS A 181 -14.15 1.01 -34.69
CA LYS A 181 -13.66 0.37 -35.93
C LYS A 181 -14.58 -0.71 -36.49
N LYS A 182 -15.47 -1.26 -35.68
CA LYS A 182 -16.44 -2.33 -36.04
C LYS A 182 -17.73 -2.16 -35.24
N ASN A 183 -18.82 -2.71 -35.73
CA ASN A 183 -20.05 -2.81 -34.93
C ASN A 183 -19.78 -3.63 -33.66
N MET A 184 -20.26 -3.19 -32.52
CA MET A 184 -20.06 -3.87 -31.24
C MET A 184 -21.24 -3.64 -30.29
N LYS A 185 -21.40 -4.57 -29.35
CA LYS A 185 -22.30 -4.44 -28.21
C LYS A 185 -21.44 -4.09 -26.99
N ILE A 186 -21.78 -3.04 -26.29
CA ILE A 186 -21.04 -2.57 -25.13
C ILE A 186 -21.91 -2.56 -23.88
N ALA A 187 -21.29 -2.88 -22.74
CA ALA A 187 -21.84 -2.59 -21.43
C ALA A 187 -21.23 -1.30 -20.88
N ILE A 188 -22.06 -0.46 -20.27
CA ILE A 188 -21.66 0.71 -19.51
C ILE A 188 -21.71 0.34 -18.03
N ILE A 189 -20.60 0.51 -17.34
CA ILE A 189 -20.47 0.25 -15.90
C ILE A 189 -20.22 1.56 -15.18
N PRO A 190 -20.90 1.83 -14.04
CA PRO A 190 -20.78 3.08 -13.28
C PRO A 190 -19.57 3.02 -12.34
N ILE A 191 -18.37 2.98 -12.93
CA ILE A 191 -17.09 3.08 -12.25
C ILE A 191 -16.08 3.71 -13.20
N GLY A 192 -15.29 4.65 -12.67
CA GLY A 192 -14.28 5.37 -13.42
C GLY A 192 -13.07 5.75 -12.56
N TYR A 193 -12.26 6.70 -13.07
CA TYR A 193 -11.01 7.02 -12.38
C TYR A 193 -11.22 7.77 -11.05
N ALA A 194 -12.35 8.43 -10.83
CA ALA A 194 -12.71 9.03 -9.55
C ALA A 194 -13.05 7.98 -8.47
N ASP A 195 -13.31 6.74 -8.87
CA ASP A 195 -13.62 5.62 -7.98
C ASP A 195 -12.40 4.72 -7.74
N GLY A 196 -11.27 4.98 -8.44
CA GLY A 196 -10.06 4.15 -8.40
C GLY A 196 -9.83 3.28 -9.64
N PHE A 197 -10.77 3.23 -10.59
CA PHE A 197 -10.57 2.51 -11.85
C PHE A 197 -9.80 3.38 -12.85
N LYS A 198 -8.47 3.31 -12.77
CA LYS A 198 -7.54 4.23 -13.42
C LYS A 198 -7.71 4.34 -14.93
N ARG A 199 -7.37 5.51 -15.46
CA ARG A 199 -7.49 5.82 -16.88
C ARG A 199 -6.68 4.89 -17.79
N ASN A 200 -5.56 4.37 -17.26
CA ASN A 200 -4.68 3.41 -17.95
C ASN A 200 -5.36 2.06 -18.25
N PHE A 201 -6.49 1.76 -17.63
CA PHE A 201 -7.29 0.59 -17.96
C PHE A 201 -8.11 0.74 -19.27
N GLY A 202 -8.14 1.91 -19.86
CA GLY A 202 -8.86 2.16 -21.12
C GLY A 202 -8.31 1.40 -22.32
N ASN A 203 -9.02 1.52 -23.45
CA ASN A 203 -8.57 1.08 -24.78
C ASN A 203 -8.13 -0.41 -24.87
N GLY A 204 -8.85 -1.29 -24.18
CA GLY A 204 -8.62 -2.73 -24.22
C GLY A 204 -7.55 -3.27 -23.29
N VAL A 205 -6.93 -2.43 -22.47
CA VAL A 205 -5.93 -2.84 -21.46
C VAL A 205 -6.61 -3.54 -20.29
N GLY A 206 -7.61 -2.88 -19.69
CA GLY A 206 -8.36 -3.42 -18.56
C GLY A 206 -9.22 -4.62 -18.96
N LYS A 207 -9.33 -5.56 -18.03
CA LYS A 207 -10.24 -6.70 -18.13
C LYS A 207 -11.09 -6.77 -16.88
N VAL A 208 -12.38 -7.03 -17.06
CA VAL A 208 -13.33 -7.27 -15.98
C VAL A 208 -13.89 -8.70 -16.09
N TYR A 209 -14.32 -9.27 -14.98
CA TYR A 209 -14.89 -10.61 -14.93
C TYR A 209 -16.42 -10.54 -14.75
N ILE A 210 -17.16 -11.19 -15.64
CA ILE A 210 -18.63 -11.23 -15.64
C ILE A 210 -19.08 -12.63 -16.06
N LYS A 211 -19.93 -13.31 -15.26
CA LYS A 211 -20.49 -14.63 -15.58
C LYS A 211 -19.46 -15.57 -16.22
N ASP A 212 -18.43 -15.89 -15.46
CA ASP A 212 -17.39 -16.87 -15.82
C ASP A 212 -16.49 -16.53 -17.02
N SER A 213 -16.49 -15.26 -17.47
CA SER A 213 -15.68 -14.81 -18.59
C SER A 213 -15.06 -13.46 -18.38
N PHE A 214 -13.93 -13.21 -19.07
CA PHE A 214 -13.23 -11.93 -19.06
C PHE A 214 -13.60 -11.08 -20.28
N TYR A 215 -13.89 -9.82 -20.03
CA TYR A 215 -14.25 -8.82 -21.02
C TYR A 215 -13.33 -7.62 -20.95
N LYS A 216 -12.93 -7.10 -22.11
CA LYS A 216 -12.00 -5.96 -22.20
C LYS A 216 -12.74 -4.63 -22.12
N THR A 217 -12.08 -3.65 -21.57
CA THR A 217 -12.48 -2.25 -21.70
C THR A 217 -12.42 -1.80 -23.16
N VAL A 218 -13.21 -0.81 -23.53
CA VAL A 218 -13.17 -0.17 -24.86
C VAL A 218 -13.31 1.34 -24.69
N GLY A 219 -12.56 2.11 -25.48
CA GLY A 219 -12.49 3.57 -25.33
C GLY A 219 -11.82 4.02 -24.04
N ASN A 220 -11.86 5.30 -23.77
CA ASN A 220 -11.27 5.91 -22.58
C ASN A 220 -12.12 5.66 -21.34
N ILE A 221 -11.47 5.40 -20.18
CA ILE A 221 -12.16 5.43 -18.89
C ILE A 221 -12.56 6.87 -18.59
N CYS A 222 -13.83 7.08 -18.23
CA CYS A 222 -14.36 8.37 -17.82
C CYS A 222 -14.18 8.61 -16.31
N MET A 223 -14.66 9.73 -15.80
CA MET A 223 -14.57 10.07 -14.38
C MET A 223 -15.30 9.02 -13.51
N ASP A 224 -16.51 8.65 -13.91
CA ASP A 224 -17.47 7.84 -13.16
C ASP A 224 -18.07 6.68 -13.97
N MET A 225 -17.62 6.48 -15.22
CA MET A 225 -18.13 5.44 -16.11
C MET A 225 -17.03 4.81 -16.94
N SER A 226 -17.26 3.55 -17.34
CA SER A 226 -16.38 2.82 -18.24
C SER A 226 -17.19 1.96 -19.20
N PHE A 227 -16.57 1.58 -20.30
CA PHE A 227 -17.18 0.81 -21.37
C PHE A 227 -16.49 -0.53 -21.52
N ILE A 228 -17.29 -1.60 -21.64
CA ILE A 228 -16.81 -2.99 -21.77
C ILE A 228 -17.32 -3.56 -23.05
N ASP A 229 -16.45 -4.16 -23.86
CA ASP A 229 -16.87 -4.90 -25.08
C ASP A 229 -17.52 -6.24 -24.65
N ILE A 230 -18.82 -6.35 -24.90
CA ILE A 230 -19.63 -7.53 -24.63
C ILE A 230 -20.25 -8.08 -25.92
N SER A 231 -19.58 -7.88 -27.05
CA SER A 231 -20.04 -8.43 -28.33
C SER A 231 -20.21 -9.95 -28.25
N ASN A 232 -21.28 -10.46 -28.86
CA ASN A 232 -21.62 -11.90 -28.90
C ASN A 232 -21.86 -12.54 -27.52
N THR A 233 -22.52 -11.81 -26.61
CA THR A 233 -22.88 -12.33 -25.29
C THR A 233 -24.33 -12.06 -24.92
N ASP A 234 -24.86 -12.85 -23.97
CA ASP A 234 -26.21 -12.71 -23.42
C ASP A 234 -26.21 -11.99 -22.05
N LEU A 235 -25.25 -11.10 -21.84
CA LEU A 235 -25.19 -10.28 -20.65
C LEU A 235 -26.33 -9.25 -20.61
N ASN A 236 -26.81 -8.97 -19.36
CA ASN A 236 -27.96 -8.11 -19.11
C ASN A 236 -27.59 -6.94 -18.19
N VAL A 237 -28.40 -5.90 -18.21
CA VAL A 237 -28.37 -4.84 -17.21
C VAL A 237 -28.56 -5.44 -15.82
N GLY A 238 -27.78 -4.99 -14.84
CA GLY A 238 -27.76 -5.53 -13.47
C GLY A 238 -26.78 -6.68 -13.25
N ASP A 239 -26.23 -7.32 -14.28
CA ASP A 239 -25.20 -8.35 -14.10
C ASP A 239 -24.01 -7.82 -13.31
N ARG A 240 -23.52 -8.64 -12.37
CA ARG A 240 -22.37 -8.32 -11.51
C ARG A 240 -21.08 -8.29 -12.33
N VAL A 241 -20.31 -7.25 -12.13
CA VAL A 241 -19.00 -7.03 -12.77
C VAL A 241 -17.94 -6.96 -11.69
N GLU A 242 -16.97 -7.85 -11.73
CA GLU A 242 -15.83 -7.87 -10.83
C GLU A 242 -14.63 -7.22 -11.51
N ILE A 243 -14.17 -6.10 -10.94
CA ILE A 243 -12.99 -5.37 -11.42
C ILE A 243 -11.73 -6.10 -10.94
N PHE A 244 -11.67 -6.41 -9.65
CA PHE A 244 -10.73 -7.34 -9.05
C PHE A 244 -11.39 -8.05 -7.86
N GLY A 245 -10.89 -9.22 -7.50
CA GLY A 245 -11.43 -10.02 -6.41
C GLY A 245 -11.08 -11.50 -6.58
N LYS A 246 -12.00 -12.35 -6.18
CA LYS A 246 -11.80 -13.81 -6.20
C LYS A 246 -11.48 -14.37 -7.58
N ASN A 247 -12.14 -13.86 -8.64
CA ASN A 247 -12.02 -14.38 -10.01
C ASN A 247 -11.06 -13.54 -10.87
N ASN A 248 -10.77 -12.30 -10.49
CA ASN A 248 -9.86 -11.42 -11.20
C ASN A 248 -8.76 -10.92 -10.24
N ASP A 249 -7.65 -11.63 -10.21
CA ASP A 249 -6.53 -11.40 -9.30
C ASP A 249 -6.00 -9.96 -9.42
N ILE A 250 -6.03 -9.23 -8.32
CA ILE A 250 -5.62 -7.83 -8.25
C ILE A 250 -4.15 -7.62 -8.68
N ASN A 251 -3.26 -8.59 -8.44
CA ASN A 251 -1.86 -8.48 -8.87
C ASN A 251 -1.75 -8.53 -10.39
N LYS A 252 -2.56 -9.38 -11.06
CA LYS A 252 -2.65 -9.43 -12.53
C LYS A 252 -3.27 -8.15 -13.09
N VAL A 253 -4.31 -7.63 -12.42
CA VAL A 253 -4.94 -6.35 -12.79
C VAL A 253 -3.93 -5.22 -12.68
N ALA A 254 -3.21 -5.09 -11.57
CA ALA A 254 -2.19 -4.08 -11.36
C ALA A 254 -1.07 -4.17 -12.42
N LYS A 255 -0.55 -5.38 -12.67
CA LYS A 255 0.50 -5.62 -13.67
C LYS A 255 0.08 -5.19 -15.08
N SER A 256 -1.20 -5.28 -15.44
CA SER A 256 -1.70 -4.89 -16.76
C SER A 256 -1.51 -3.40 -17.09
N ILE A 257 -1.35 -2.56 -16.07
CA ILE A 257 -1.09 -1.11 -16.19
C ILE A 257 0.25 -0.70 -15.57
N ASN A 258 1.19 -1.65 -15.40
CA ASN A 258 2.53 -1.43 -14.85
C ASN A 258 2.54 -0.83 -13.44
N THR A 259 1.65 -1.32 -12.55
CA THR A 259 1.60 -0.92 -11.16
C THR A 259 1.51 -2.13 -10.23
N ILE A 260 1.31 -1.88 -8.93
CA ILE A 260 1.23 -2.85 -7.86
C ILE A 260 -0.15 -2.83 -7.18
N ALA A 261 -0.53 -3.94 -6.54
CA ALA A 261 -1.82 -4.06 -5.85
C ALA A 261 -2.05 -3.00 -4.77
N TYR A 262 -0.98 -2.57 -4.09
CA TYR A 262 -1.02 -1.46 -3.12
C TYR A 262 -1.66 -0.19 -3.69
N GLU A 263 -1.21 0.21 -4.89
CA GLU A 263 -1.70 1.42 -5.55
C GLU A 263 -3.18 1.29 -5.94
N LEU A 264 -3.61 0.11 -6.37
CA LEU A 264 -5.02 -0.12 -6.70
C LEU A 264 -5.91 -0.03 -5.46
N ILE A 265 -5.54 -0.69 -4.37
CA ILE A 265 -6.32 -0.67 -3.14
C ILE A 265 -6.38 0.74 -2.55
N SER A 266 -5.22 1.41 -2.43
CA SER A 266 -5.15 2.75 -1.84
C SER A 266 -5.78 3.85 -2.69
N SER A 267 -6.03 3.59 -3.99
CA SER A 267 -6.70 4.53 -4.88
C SER A 267 -8.24 4.41 -4.89
N ILE A 268 -8.81 3.43 -4.20
CA ILE A 268 -10.27 3.33 -4.04
C ILE A 268 -10.73 4.54 -3.22
N SER A 269 -11.60 5.35 -3.83
CA SER A 269 -12.09 6.57 -3.20
C SER A 269 -13.22 6.31 -2.21
N ASN A 270 -13.45 7.27 -1.32
CA ASN A 270 -14.56 7.23 -0.36
C ASN A 270 -15.96 7.27 -1.02
N ARG A 271 -16.05 7.48 -2.33
CA ARG A 271 -17.30 7.37 -3.10
C ARG A 271 -17.75 5.91 -3.24
N VAL A 272 -16.80 4.98 -3.18
CA VAL A 272 -17.10 3.54 -3.24
C VAL A 272 -17.55 3.07 -1.87
N VAL A 273 -18.76 2.53 -1.82
CA VAL A 273 -19.34 2.04 -0.56
C VAL A 273 -18.61 0.78 -0.12
N GLY A 274 -17.99 0.82 1.06
CA GLY A 274 -17.38 -0.34 1.69
C GLY A 274 -18.46 -1.25 2.31
N VAL A 275 -18.49 -2.51 1.90
CA VAL A 275 -19.37 -3.54 2.49
C VAL A 275 -18.49 -4.58 3.17
N TYR A 276 -18.62 -4.67 4.48
CA TYR A 276 -17.92 -5.66 5.29
C TYR A 276 -18.79 -6.90 5.45
N LEU A 277 -18.31 -8.02 4.91
CA LEU A 277 -18.97 -9.33 5.05
C LEU A 277 -18.37 -10.02 6.27
N LYS A 278 -19.21 -10.57 7.14
CA LYS A 278 -18.81 -11.51 8.18
C LYS A 278 -19.10 -12.91 7.64
N ASP A 279 -18.09 -13.78 7.66
CA ASP A 279 -18.25 -15.20 7.40
C ASP A 279 -19.01 -15.88 8.54
#